data_bf13cdf6bb85cfcffa700f7a592b37af
#
_entry.id   bf13cdf6bb85cfcffa700f7a592b37af
#
_cell.length_a   1.000
_cell.length_b   1.000
_cell.length_c   1.000
_cell.angle_alpha   90.00
_cell.angle_beta   90.00
_cell.angle_gamma   90.00
#
_symmetry.space_group_name_H-M   'P 1'
#
loop_
_entity.id
_entity.type
_entity.pdbx_description
1 polymer ?
#
loop_
_entity_poly.entity_id
_entity_poly.type
_entity_poly.pdbx_seq_one_letter_code
_entity_poly.pdbx_strand_id
1 'polypeptide(L)'
;MTTESRAEARLKRKKRVRTKVRGTPQRPRLSVFRTAKHIYAQIIDDTAAQTLVDASSVSKELRPVIKGKGGNKAGAALVGEFIAKRAAGKGIKQVIFDRNGFLYHGRVKTLAEAARQHGLEF
;
A
#
# COMPACT_ATOMS: atom_id res chain seq x y z
N MET A 1 2.19 23.00 26.71
CA MET A 1 2.63 22.03 25.69
C MET A 1 1.42 21.57 24.92
N THR A 2 1.47 21.66 23.61
CA THR A 2 0.42 21.12 22.74
C THR A 2 0.71 19.66 22.44
N THR A 3 -0.28 18.79 22.65
CA THR A 3 -0.17 17.37 22.33
C THR A 3 -0.48 17.17 20.85
N GLU A 4 0.43 16.56 20.14
CA GLU A 4 0.26 16.24 18.73
C GLU A 4 -0.78 15.11 18.56
N SER A 5 -1.74 15.28 17.64
CA SER A 5 -2.72 14.24 17.33
C SER A 5 -2.07 13.09 16.53
N ARG A 6 -2.76 11.94 16.48
CA ARG A 6 -2.31 10.80 15.66
C ARG A 6 -2.23 11.17 14.17
N ALA A 7 -3.20 11.96 13.69
CA ALA A 7 -3.22 12.42 12.30
C ALA A 7 -2.06 13.37 12.00
N GLU A 8 -1.75 14.29 12.90
CA GLU A 8 -0.61 15.21 12.75
C GLU A 8 0.71 14.45 12.75
N ALA A 9 0.88 13.48 13.67
CA ALA A 9 2.07 12.64 13.74
C ALA A 9 2.25 11.83 12.44
N ARG A 10 1.16 11.29 11.89
CA ARG A 10 1.19 10.56 10.61
C ARG A 10 1.62 11.47 9.46
N LEU A 11 1.08 12.69 9.41
CA LEU A 11 1.44 13.64 8.35
C LEU A 11 2.92 14.01 8.39
N LYS A 12 3.49 14.18 9.56
CA LYS A 12 4.93 14.43 9.72
C LYS A 12 5.76 13.24 9.22
N ARG A 13 5.36 12.01 9.58
CA ARG A 13 6.03 10.79 9.10
C ARG A 13 5.91 10.66 7.58
N LYS A 14 4.73 10.92 7.03
CA LYS A 14 4.48 10.89 5.59
C LYS A 14 5.42 11.84 4.85
N LYS A 15 5.52 13.09 5.31
CA LYS A 15 6.39 14.09 4.70
C LYS A 15 7.85 13.64 4.73
N ARG A 16 8.30 13.07 5.84
CA ARG A 16 9.66 12.59 6.02
C ARG A 16 9.99 11.45 5.07
N VAL A 17 9.08 10.51 4.90
CA VAL A 17 9.23 9.37 3.99
C VAL A 17 9.24 9.84 2.54
N ARG A 18 8.34 10.76 2.15
CA ARG A 18 8.20 11.25 0.77
C ARG A 18 9.42 12.00 0.28
N THR A 19 10.25 12.54 1.15
CA THR A 19 11.52 13.15 0.73
C THR A 19 12.52 12.11 0.21
N LYS A 20 12.36 10.84 0.60
CA LYS A 20 13.28 9.75 0.26
C LYS A 20 12.68 8.74 -0.71
N VAL A 21 11.35 8.71 -0.85
CA VAL A 21 10.63 7.70 -1.62
C VAL A 21 9.96 8.34 -2.81
N ARG A 22 10.45 8.03 -4.01
CA ARG A 22 9.88 8.50 -5.27
C ARG A 22 9.84 7.36 -6.27
N GLY A 23 8.64 7.11 -6.84
CA GLY A 23 8.46 6.07 -7.84
C GLY A 23 8.97 6.50 -9.22
N THR A 24 9.65 5.59 -9.90
CA THR A 24 10.13 5.74 -11.28
C THR A 24 9.48 4.67 -12.15
N PRO A 25 9.56 4.75 -13.49
CA PRO A 25 9.01 3.68 -14.33
C PRO A 25 9.64 2.31 -14.05
N GLN A 26 10.93 2.28 -13.69
CA GLN A 26 11.65 1.04 -13.40
C GLN A 26 11.37 0.51 -12.00
N ARG A 27 11.07 1.41 -11.07
CA ARG A 27 10.80 1.08 -9.68
C ARG A 27 9.69 1.99 -9.15
N PRO A 28 8.43 1.71 -9.54
CA PRO A 28 7.32 2.55 -9.09
C PRO A 28 7.08 2.44 -7.59
N ARG A 29 6.36 3.40 -7.06
CA ARG A 29 6.09 3.52 -5.62
C ARG A 29 4.84 2.73 -5.25
N LEU A 30 5.00 1.75 -4.36
CA LEU A 30 3.86 1.06 -3.74
C LEU A 30 3.41 1.85 -2.52
N SER A 31 2.30 2.55 -2.64
CA SER A 31 1.72 3.37 -1.59
C SER A 31 0.56 2.64 -0.94
N VAL A 32 0.53 2.63 0.40
CA VAL A 32 -0.52 1.99 1.19
C VAL A 32 -1.24 3.04 2.01
N PHE A 33 -2.56 2.96 2.04
CA PHE A 33 -3.40 3.82 2.86
C PHE A 33 -4.44 2.95 3.57
N ARG A 34 -4.71 3.24 4.84
CA ARG A 34 -5.72 2.49 5.61
C ARG A 34 -6.68 3.41 6.34
N THR A 35 -7.91 2.95 6.45
CA THR A 35 -8.92 3.50 7.36
C THR A 35 -9.29 2.42 8.38
N ALA A 36 -10.23 2.71 9.28
CA ALA A 36 -10.68 1.73 10.26
C ALA A 36 -11.21 0.44 9.62
N LYS A 37 -11.95 0.57 8.51
CA LYS A 37 -12.65 -0.55 7.86
C LYS A 37 -12.01 -1.06 6.58
N HIS A 38 -11.10 -0.32 5.97
CA HIS A 38 -10.56 -0.65 4.65
C HIS A 38 -9.06 -0.40 4.56
N ILE A 39 -8.45 -1.03 3.55
CA ILE A 39 -7.05 -0.80 3.21
C ILE A 39 -6.91 -0.71 1.70
N TYR A 40 -6.00 0.14 1.25
CA TYR A 40 -5.81 0.48 -0.16
C TYR A 40 -4.34 0.40 -0.52
N ALA A 41 -4.04 -0.08 -1.73
CA ALA A 41 -2.69 -0.13 -2.27
C ALA A 41 -2.69 0.42 -3.69
N GLN A 42 -1.69 1.24 -4.03
CA GLN A 42 -1.49 1.79 -5.36
C GLN A 42 -0.02 1.68 -5.74
N ILE A 43 0.24 1.35 -6.99
CA ILE A 43 1.58 1.40 -7.55
C ILE A 43 1.64 2.58 -8.51
N ILE A 44 2.49 3.56 -8.22
CA ILE A 44 2.49 4.89 -8.84
C ILE A 44 3.85 5.18 -9.49
N ASP A 45 3.80 5.63 -10.74
CA ASP A 45 4.95 6.26 -11.40
C ASP A 45 4.88 7.76 -11.14
N ASP A 46 5.75 8.26 -10.25
CA ASP A 46 5.75 9.67 -9.87
C ASP A 46 6.30 10.57 -10.99
N THR A 47 7.06 10.04 -11.93
CA THR A 47 7.57 10.84 -13.06
C THR A 47 6.47 11.22 -14.03
N ALA A 48 5.46 10.36 -14.19
CA ALA A 48 4.29 10.60 -15.04
C ALA A 48 3.05 11.00 -14.24
N ALA A 49 3.15 11.05 -12.90
CA ALA A 49 2.02 11.29 -11.99
C ALA A 49 0.85 10.34 -12.28
N GLN A 50 1.15 9.07 -12.51
CA GLN A 50 0.18 8.08 -12.96
C GLN A 50 0.14 6.87 -12.04
N THR A 51 -1.08 6.45 -11.66
CA THR A 51 -1.30 5.17 -10.97
C THR A 51 -1.30 4.05 -12.00
N LEU A 52 -0.36 3.12 -11.88
CA LEU A 52 -0.21 2.01 -12.82
C LEU A 52 -1.12 0.84 -12.45
N VAL A 53 -1.23 0.54 -11.17
CA VAL A 53 -2.02 -0.58 -10.64
C VAL A 53 -2.61 -0.15 -9.30
N ASP A 54 -3.81 -0.61 -9.01
CA ASP A 54 -4.41 -0.43 -7.68
C ASP A 54 -5.09 -1.71 -7.20
N ALA A 55 -5.29 -1.79 -5.90
CA ALA A 55 -6.08 -2.83 -5.25
C ALA A 55 -6.52 -2.34 -3.88
N SER A 56 -7.68 -2.77 -3.44
CA SER A 56 -8.18 -2.38 -2.12
C SER A 56 -9.18 -3.40 -1.61
N SER A 57 -9.51 -3.31 -0.33
CA SER A 57 -10.56 -4.12 0.29
C SER A 57 -11.95 -3.79 -0.25
N VAL A 58 -12.11 -2.67 -0.98
CA VAL A 58 -13.36 -2.32 -1.66
C VAL A 58 -13.33 -2.64 -3.16
N SER A 59 -12.24 -3.21 -3.68
CA SER A 59 -12.17 -3.63 -5.08
C SER A 59 -13.25 -4.67 -5.38
N LYS A 60 -13.92 -4.49 -6.50
CA LYS A 60 -15.06 -5.34 -6.90
C LYS A 60 -14.67 -6.83 -6.92
N GLU A 61 -13.49 -7.13 -7.42
CA GLU A 61 -12.97 -8.50 -7.55
C GLU A 61 -12.65 -9.14 -6.20
N LEU A 62 -12.35 -8.33 -5.18
CA LEU A 62 -12.00 -8.83 -3.85
C LEU A 62 -13.19 -8.89 -2.89
N ARG A 63 -14.30 -8.21 -3.20
CA ARG A 63 -15.48 -8.18 -2.31
C ARG A 63 -15.96 -9.56 -1.89
N PRO A 64 -16.11 -10.54 -2.79
CA PRO A 64 -16.59 -11.87 -2.41
C PRO A 64 -15.63 -12.61 -1.46
N VAL A 65 -14.32 -12.30 -1.52
CA VAL A 65 -13.31 -12.96 -0.71
C VAL A 65 -13.09 -12.24 0.62
N ILE A 66 -13.11 -10.92 0.59
CA ILE A 66 -12.84 -10.09 1.77
C ILE A 66 -13.98 -10.15 2.78
N LYS A 67 -15.24 -10.08 2.35
CA LYS A 67 -16.43 -10.26 3.21
C LYS A 67 -16.34 -9.59 4.59
N GLY A 68 -16.07 -8.27 4.61
CA GLY A 68 -15.97 -7.51 5.85
C GLY A 68 -14.64 -7.58 6.58
N LYS A 69 -13.62 -8.21 6.01
CA LYS A 69 -12.28 -8.33 6.62
C LYS A 69 -11.35 -7.14 6.29
N GLY A 70 -11.88 -6.07 5.69
CA GLY A 70 -11.07 -4.90 5.29
C GLY A 70 -10.37 -4.22 6.46
N GLY A 71 -10.90 -4.35 7.68
CA GLY A 71 -10.33 -3.76 8.87
C GLY A 71 -9.35 -4.66 9.63
N ASN A 72 -9.01 -5.84 9.11
CA ASN A 72 -8.12 -6.77 9.80
C ASN A 72 -6.96 -7.25 8.91
N LYS A 73 -6.04 -8.02 9.51
CA LYS A 73 -4.84 -8.52 8.83
C LYS A 73 -5.17 -9.49 7.70
N ALA A 74 -6.20 -10.31 7.85
CA ALA A 74 -6.60 -11.26 6.79
C ALA A 74 -6.98 -10.53 5.50
N GLY A 75 -7.75 -9.44 5.61
CA GLY A 75 -8.10 -8.60 4.46
C GLY A 75 -6.87 -7.91 3.86
N ALA A 76 -5.97 -7.43 4.71
CA ALA A 76 -4.72 -6.80 4.25
C ALA A 76 -3.85 -7.78 3.46
N ALA A 77 -3.76 -9.03 3.90
CA ALA A 77 -3.02 -10.08 3.18
C ALA A 77 -3.62 -10.33 1.79
N LEU A 78 -4.95 -10.36 1.68
CA LEU A 78 -5.63 -10.54 0.41
C LEU A 78 -5.37 -9.38 -0.56
N VAL A 79 -5.38 -8.14 -0.05
CA VAL A 79 -5.06 -6.96 -0.85
C VAL A 79 -3.61 -7.00 -1.32
N GLY A 80 -2.68 -7.38 -0.44
CA GLY A 80 -1.25 -7.52 -0.78
C GLY A 80 -1.01 -8.55 -1.87
N GLU A 81 -1.64 -9.71 -1.77
CA GLU A 81 -1.60 -10.75 -2.80
C GLU A 81 -2.14 -10.23 -4.13
N PHE A 82 -3.28 -9.54 -4.09
CA PHE A 82 -3.96 -9.07 -5.29
C PHE A 82 -3.18 -7.97 -6.00
N ILE A 83 -2.59 -7.01 -5.26
CA ILE A 83 -1.77 -5.97 -5.89
C ILE A 83 -0.53 -6.57 -6.54
N ALA A 84 0.09 -7.56 -5.92
CA ALA A 84 1.26 -8.25 -6.48
C ALA A 84 0.91 -9.00 -7.77
N LYS A 85 -0.23 -9.67 -7.81
CA LYS A 85 -0.69 -10.38 -9.03
C LYS A 85 -1.01 -9.40 -10.15
N ARG A 86 -1.66 -8.30 -9.87
CA ARG A 86 -1.93 -7.26 -10.86
C ARG A 86 -0.65 -6.64 -11.40
N ALA A 87 0.32 -6.38 -10.51
CA ALA A 87 1.62 -5.85 -10.90
C ALA A 87 2.36 -6.82 -11.83
N ALA A 88 2.36 -8.10 -11.52
CA ALA A 88 2.97 -9.14 -12.36
C ALA A 88 2.32 -9.16 -13.76
N GLY A 89 1.02 -9.00 -13.85
CA GLY A 89 0.29 -8.91 -15.12
C GLY A 89 0.71 -7.72 -15.98
N LYS A 90 1.29 -6.68 -15.39
CA LYS A 90 1.81 -5.50 -16.09
C LYS A 90 3.33 -5.50 -16.19
N GLY A 91 3.99 -6.59 -15.81
CA GLY A 91 5.44 -6.71 -15.88
C GLY A 91 6.18 -5.93 -14.79
N ILE A 92 5.51 -5.52 -13.74
CA ILE A 92 6.12 -4.80 -12.62
C ILE A 92 6.62 -5.81 -11.59
N LYS A 93 7.93 -5.82 -11.32
CA LYS A 93 8.55 -6.70 -10.33
C LYS A 93 9.11 -5.94 -9.14
N GLN A 94 9.73 -4.79 -9.37
CA GLN A 94 10.39 -4.01 -8.35
C GLN A 94 9.58 -2.76 -8.03
N VAL A 95 9.40 -2.50 -6.74
CA VAL A 95 8.74 -1.29 -6.26
C VAL A 95 9.53 -0.70 -5.10
N ILE A 96 9.30 0.57 -4.82
CA ILE A 96 9.78 1.20 -3.60
C ILE A 96 8.57 1.37 -2.68
N PHE A 97 8.69 0.93 -1.42
CA PHE A 97 7.58 0.91 -0.49
C PHE A 97 7.40 2.26 0.19
N ASP A 98 6.17 2.80 0.12
CA ASP A 98 5.75 4.02 0.79
C ASP A 98 4.61 3.69 1.75
N ARG A 99 4.90 3.67 3.04
CA ARG A 99 3.89 3.40 4.08
C ARG A 99 2.96 4.60 4.34
N ASN A 100 3.11 5.68 3.60
CA ASN A 100 2.23 6.87 3.64
C ASN A 100 2.09 7.45 5.06
N GLY A 101 3.17 7.43 5.84
CA GLY A 101 3.21 7.94 7.21
C GLY A 101 2.59 7.02 8.27
N PHE A 102 2.00 5.89 7.87
CA PHE A 102 1.55 4.87 8.83
C PHE A 102 2.76 4.12 9.39
N LEU A 103 2.63 3.58 10.59
CA LEU A 103 3.68 2.74 11.17
C LEU A 103 3.75 1.40 10.42
N TYR A 104 4.95 0.86 10.24
CA TYR A 104 5.15 -0.46 9.64
C TYR A 104 4.76 -1.53 10.66
N HIS A 105 3.46 -1.72 10.83
CA HIS A 105 2.87 -2.57 11.85
C HIS A 105 1.47 -3.00 11.42
N GLY A 106 0.98 -4.10 11.98
CA GLY A 106 -0.38 -4.58 11.77
C GLY A 106 -0.72 -4.79 10.30
N ARG A 107 -1.81 -4.20 9.83
CA ARG A 107 -2.32 -4.36 8.46
C ARG A 107 -1.32 -3.89 7.40
N VAL A 108 -0.63 -2.79 7.64
CA VAL A 108 0.35 -2.25 6.69
C VAL A 108 1.50 -3.25 6.48
N LYS A 109 2.04 -3.79 7.56
CA LYS A 109 3.08 -4.81 7.52
C LYS A 109 2.58 -6.09 6.83
N THR A 110 1.37 -6.54 7.18
CA THR A 110 0.78 -7.76 6.62
C THR A 110 0.59 -7.64 5.11
N LEU A 111 0.09 -6.49 4.62
CA LEU A 111 -0.04 -6.22 3.19
C LEU A 111 1.32 -6.28 2.49
N ALA A 112 2.32 -5.61 3.06
CA ALA A 112 3.66 -5.57 2.47
C ALA A 112 4.28 -6.98 2.40
N GLU A 113 4.18 -7.76 3.45
CA GLU A 113 4.70 -9.12 3.48
C GLU A 113 3.98 -10.03 2.48
N ALA A 114 2.66 -9.93 2.36
CA ALA A 114 1.89 -10.68 1.38
C ALA A 114 2.28 -10.31 -0.06
N ALA A 115 2.49 -9.03 -0.34
CA ALA A 115 2.95 -8.58 -1.65
C ALA A 115 4.32 -9.15 -1.99
N ARG A 116 5.24 -9.20 -1.03
CA ARG A 116 6.56 -9.83 -1.21
C ARG A 116 6.46 -11.32 -1.47
N GLN A 117 5.60 -12.03 -0.74
CA GLN A 117 5.38 -13.46 -0.92
C GLN A 117 4.84 -13.79 -2.32
N HIS A 118 4.13 -12.86 -2.94
CA HIS A 118 3.51 -13.05 -4.26
C HIS A 118 4.29 -12.38 -5.39
N GLY A 119 5.55 -12.02 -5.16
CA GLY A 119 6.49 -11.71 -6.23
C GLY A 119 6.97 -10.28 -6.33
N LEU A 120 6.46 -9.33 -5.53
CA LEU A 120 7.00 -7.98 -5.52
C LEU A 120 8.31 -7.92 -4.73
N GLU A 121 9.28 -7.22 -5.27
CA GLU A 121 10.60 -7.03 -4.68
C GLU A 121 10.75 -5.61 -4.12
N PHE A 122 10.96 -5.54 -2.83
CA PHE A 122 11.23 -4.27 -2.15
C PHE A 122 11.74 -4.49 -0.73
#